data_1b7b798c3b824a9eff06ce366a691a10
#
_entry.id   1b7b798c3b824a9eff06ce366a691a10
#
_cell.length_a   1.000
_cell.length_b   1.000
_cell.length_c   1.000
_cell.angle_alpha   90.00
_cell.angle_beta   90.00
_cell.angle_gamma   90.00
#
_symmetry.space_group_name_H-M   'P 1'
#
loop_
_entity.id
_entity.type
_entity.pdbx_description
1 polymer ?
#
loop_
_entity_poly.entity_id
_entity_poly.type
_entity_poly.pdbx_seq_one_letter_code
_entity_poly.pdbx_strand_id
1 'polypeptide(L)'
;MARQSRRSKKKARVLDRIAAGLRRLVRWSVLGVVGAAVLLVAWVGLYRFVDPPGGIYMWQEYRRLGAIQHDWVDMAAIAPVMARSAVAAEDANFCRHWGFDMAAIRVALTEGSGRGASTISQQVVKNVFLWQGRTWLRKALEAVI
;
A
#
# COMPACT_ATOMS: atom_id res chain seq x y z
N MET A 1 -45.82 39.23 -12.32
CA MET A 1 -45.17 38.09 -13.01
C MET A 1 -43.66 38.24 -13.23
N ALA A 2 -43.07 39.37 -13.50
CA ALA A 2 -41.60 39.56 -13.77
C ALA A 2 -40.66 39.25 -12.60
N ARG A 3 -41.06 39.43 -11.33
CA ARG A 3 -40.25 39.24 -10.13
C ARG A 3 -39.97 37.75 -9.84
N GLN A 4 -40.89 36.86 -10.16
CA GLN A 4 -40.79 35.41 -9.98
C GLN A 4 -39.81 34.79 -11.01
N SER A 5 -39.85 35.24 -12.25
CA SER A 5 -38.94 34.81 -13.32
C SER A 5 -37.48 35.16 -13.01
N ARG A 6 -37.19 36.36 -12.47
CA ARG A 6 -35.84 36.75 -12.06
C ARG A 6 -35.29 35.90 -10.90
N ARG A 7 -36.14 35.51 -9.95
CA ARG A 7 -35.75 34.66 -8.79
C ARG A 7 -35.39 33.25 -9.25
N SER A 8 -36.17 32.69 -10.19
CA SER A 8 -35.89 31.37 -10.79
C SER A 8 -34.56 31.34 -11.54
N LYS A 9 -34.32 32.32 -12.40
CA LYS A 9 -33.05 32.42 -13.13
C LYS A 9 -31.83 32.60 -12.23
N LYS A 10 -31.99 33.32 -11.10
CA LYS A 10 -30.87 33.47 -10.12
C LYS A 10 -30.55 32.15 -9.39
N LYS A 11 -31.60 31.38 -9.03
CA LYS A 11 -31.41 30.05 -8.43
C LYS A 11 -30.72 29.08 -9.39
N ALA A 12 -31.13 29.04 -10.66
CA ALA A 12 -30.53 28.20 -11.69
C ALA A 12 -29.03 28.51 -11.85
N ARG A 13 -28.65 29.81 -11.97
CA ARG A 13 -27.23 30.20 -12.07
C ARG A 13 -26.40 29.82 -10.85
N VAL A 14 -26.97 29.85 -9.63
CA VAL A 14 -26.28 29.41 -8.42
C VAL A 14 -26.06 27.91 -8.43
N LEU A 15 -27.08 27.13 -8.80
CA LEU A 15 -26.97 25.68 -8.93
C LEU A 15 -25.92 25.27 -9.98
N ASP A 16 -25.89 25.95 -11.14
CA ASP A 16 -24.91 25.71 -12.19
C ASP A 16 -23.48 25.99 -11.70
N ARG A 17 -23.29 27.07 -10.93
CA ARG A 17 -21.97 27.39 -10.35
C ARG A 17 -21.52 26.34 -9.32
N ILE A 18 -22.43 25.89 -8.46
CA ILE A 18 -22.17 24.81 -7.49
C ILE A 18 -21.81 23.51 -8.22
N ALA A 19 -22.59 23.13 -9.22
CA ALA A 19 -22.34 21.96 -10.03
C ALA A 19 -21.01 22.01 -10.79
N ALA A 20 -20.66 23.19 -11.32
CA ALA A 20 -19.37 23.40 -11.96
C ALA A 20 -18.20 23.33 -10.95
N GLY A 21 -18.36 23.89 -9.75
CA GLY A 21 -17.39 23.78 -8.66
C GLY A 21 -17.19 22.34 -8.23
N LEU A 22 -18.28 21.59 -8.04
CA LEU A 22 -18.24 20.19 -7.67
C LEU A 22 -17.54 19.33 -8.74
N ARG A 23 -17.87 19.54 -10.02
CA ARG A 23 -17.19 18.84 -11.14
C ARG A 23 -15.69 19.12 -11.17
N ARG A 24 -15.27 20.38 -10.92
CA ARG A 24 -13.85 20.71 -10.81
C ARG A 24 -13.19 20.01 -9.63
N LEU A 25 -13.81 20.03 -8.46
CA LEU A 25 -13.30 19.35 -7.27
C LEU A 25 -13.12 17.85 -7.54
N VAL A 26 -14.14 17.18 -8.05
CA VAL A 26 -14.08 15.76 -8.40
C VAL A 26 -12.96 15.48 -9.41
N ARG A 27 -12.85 16.30 -10.48
CA ARG A 27 -11.79 16.15 -11.47
C ARG A 27 -10.39 16.25 -10.84
N TRP A 28 -10.16 17.28 -10.01
CA TRP A 28 -8.87 17.45 -9.35
C TRP A 28 -8.59 16.35 -8.32
N SER A 29 -9.60 15.87 -7.60
CA SER A 29 -9.46 14.73 -6.69
C SER A 29 -9.09 13.45 -7.46
N VAL A 30 -9.74 13.16 -8.57
CA VAL A 30 -9.42 12.00 -9.42
C VAL A 30 -8.00 12.11 -9.97
N LEU A 31 -7.61 13.28 -10.51
CA LEU A 31 -6.25 13.49 -11.01
C LEU A 31 -5.21 13.34 -9.89
N GLY A 32 -5.49 13.82 -8.69
CA GLY A 32 -4.63 13.65 -7.52
C GLY A 32 -4.46 12.18 -7.14
N VAL A 33 -5.56 11.41 -7.10
CA VAL A 33 -5.51 9.96 -6.79
C VAL A 33 -4.74 9.20 -7.87
N VAL A 34 -5.00 9.48 -9.15
CA VAL A 34 -4.27 8.84 -10.26
C VAL A 34 -2.78 9.20 -10.20
N GLY A 35 -2.45 10.47 -9.97
CA GLY A 35 -1.06 10.90 -9.80
C GLY A 35 -0.35 10.20 -8.65
N ALA A 36 -1.01 10.10 -7.50
CA ALA A 36 -0.49 9.37 -6.34
C ALA A 36 -0.28 7.88 -6.64
N ALA A 37 -1.22 7.23 -7.34
CA ALA A 37 -1.08 5.83 -7.74
C ALA A 37 0.10 5.63 -8.70
N VAL A 38 0.27 6.50 -9.68
CA VAL A 38 1.42 6.45 -10.62
C VAL A 38 2.74 6.62 -9.88
N LEU A 39 2.83 7.59 -8.95
CA LEU A 39 4.02 7.81 -8.14
C LEU A 39 4.34 6.59 -7.25
N LEU A 40 3.32 5.97 -6.67
CA LEU A 40 3.48 4.76 -5.86
C LEU A 40 4.03 3.60 -6.70
N VAL A 41 3.44 3.35 -7.88
CA VAL A 41 3.92 2.30 -8.78
C VAL A 41 5.36 2.57 -9.25
N ALA A 42 5.67 3.83 -9.57
CA ALA A 42 7.02 4.24 -9.95
C ALA A 42 8.01 4.02 -8.79
N TRP A 43 7.63 4.34 -7.56
CA TRP A 43 8.46 4.15 -6.38
C TRP A 43 8.71 2.66 -6.10
N VAL A 44 7.66 1.82 -6.12
CA VAL A 44 7.81 0.37 -5.99
C VAL A 44 8.68 -0.19 -7.11
N GLY A 45 8.46 0.25 -8.35
CA GLY A 45 9.24 -0.17 -9.52
C GLY A 45 10.71 0.25 -9.45
N LEU A 46 11.02 1.39 -8.82
CA LEU A 46 12.40 1.84 -8.63
C LEU A 46 13.21 0.84 -7.79
N TYR A 47 12.61 0.28 -6.76
CA TYR A 47 13.27 -0.70 -5.87
C TYR A 47 13.48 -2.08 -6.51
N ARG A 48 13.07 -2.27 -7.76
CA ARG A 48 13.51 -3.40 -8.58
C ARG A 48 14.97 -3.26 -9.03
N PHE A 49 15.48 -2.02 -9.11
CA PHE A 49 16.79 -1.69 -9.71
C PHE A 49 17.75 -1.04 -8.72
N VAL A 50 17.22 -0.50 -7.64
CA VAL A 50 18.01 0.22 -6.62
C VAL A 50 17.63 -0.33 -5.26
N ASP A 51 18.64 -0.73 -4.50
CA ASP A 51 18.44 -1.21 -3.15
C ASP A 51 17.82 -0.13 -2.25
N PRO A 52 16.75 -0.42 -1.51
CA PRO A 52 16.16 0.55 -0.60
C PRO A 52 17.18 1.01 0.45
N PRO A 53 17.47 2.31 0.59
CA PRO A 53 18.47 2.79 1.55
C PRO A 53 18.01 2.62 3.00
N GLY A 54 16.76 2.27 3.22
CA GLY A 54 16.12 2.05 4.49
C GLY A 54 14.69 2.59 4.48
N GLY A 55 13.83 2.00 5.31
CA GLY A 55 12.43 2.40 5.47
C GLY A 55 12.14 2.97 6.85
N ILE A 56 10.89 3.39 7.04
CA ILE A 56 10.39 3.86 8.35
C ILE A 56 10.58 2.77 9.42
N TYR A 57 10.40 1.51 9.05
CA TYR A 57 10.63 0.36 9.93
C TYR A 57 12.08 0.33 10.44
N MET A 58 13.06 0.43 9.56
CA MET A 58 14.48 0.43 9.92
C MET A 58 14.86 1.64 10.78
N TRP A 59 14.31 2.81 10.45
CA TRP A 59 14.52 4.02 11.26
C TRP A 59 13.95 3.87 12.68
N GLN A 60 12.79 3.25 12.84
CA GLN A 60 12.22 2.95 14.16
C GLN A 60 13.09 1.98 14.96
N GLU A 61 13.61 0.93 14.30
CA GLU A 61 14.53 -0.02 14.94
C GLU A 61 15.87 0.65 15.32
N TYR A 62 16.42 1.49 14.45
CA TYR A 62 17.59 2.27 14.77
C TYR A 62 17.38 3.11 16.04
N ARG A 63 16.25 3.79 16.14
CA ARG A 63 15.93 4.59 17.33
C ARG A 63 15.72 3.75 18.59
N ARG A 64 15.25 2.54 18.46
CA ARG A 64 15.02 1.60 19.56
C ARG A 64 16.32 0.95 20.04
N LEU A 65 17.20 0.59 19.15
CA LEU A 65 18.42 -0.18 19.43
C LEU A 65 19.68 0.68 19.54
N GLY A 66 19.66 1.92 19.06
CA GLY A 66 20.80 2.83 18.99
C GLY A 66 21.72 2.56 17.80
N ALA A 67 21.69 1.36 17.22
CA ALA A 67 22.43 0.98 16.01
C ALA A 67 21.73 -0.16 15.30
N ILE A 68 21.87 -0.23 13.98
CA ILE A 68 21.49 -1.39 13.15
C ILE A 68 22.65 -1.69 12.19
N GLN A 69 22.89 -2.97 11.92
CA GLN A 69 23.74 -3.41 10.84
C GLN A 69 22.86 -3.86 9.69
N HIS A 70 23.08 -3.31 8.52
CA HIS A 70 22.28 -3.63 7.35
C HIS A 70 23.17 -3.53 6.11
N ASP A 71 23.50 -4.69 5.56
CA ASP A 71 24.28 -4.82 4.34
C ASP A 71 23.43 -5.50 3.28
N TRP A 72 23.29 -4.86 2.12
CA TRP A 72 22.66 -5.47 0.97
C TRP A 72 23.58 -6.52 0.35
N VAL A 73 22.99 -7.67 0.06
CA VAL A 73 23.70 -8.78 -0.59
C VAL A 73 22.89 -9.22 -1.81
N ASP A 74 23.55 -9.31 -2.94
CA ASP A 74 22.91 -9.80 -4.17
C ASP A 74 22.34 -11.20 -3.98
N MET A 75 21.17 -11.45 -4.53
CA MET A 75 20.52 -12.76 -4.46
C MET A 75 21.42 -13.89 -5.02
N ALA A 76 22.28 -13.59 -5.98
CA ALA A 76 23.27 -14.53 -6.54
C ALA A 76 24.33 -14.95 -5.52
N ALA A 77 24.61 -14.13 -4.51
CA ALA A 77 25.55 -14.42 -3.43
C ALA A 77 24.89 -15.18 -2.26
N ILE A 78 23.58 -15.30 -2.24
CA ILE A 78 22.81 -16.03 -1.23
C ILE A 78 22.66 -17.50 -1.69
N ALA A 79 22.96 -18.44 -0.79
CA ALA A 79 22.78 -19.86 -1.11
C ALA A 79 21.33 -20.15 -1.52
N PRO A 80 21.07 -20.84 -2.65
CA PRO A 80 19.71 -21.11 -3.13
C PRO A 80 18.80 -21.85 -2.14
N VAL A 81 19.41 -22.62 -1.24
CA VAL A 81 18.66 -23.29 -0.17
C VAL A 81 18.02 -22.30 0.79
N MET A 82 18.65 -21.15 1.06
CA MET A 82 18.12 -20.13 1.96
C MET A 82 16.82 -19.52 1.43
N ALA A 83 16.81 -19.13 0.15
CA ALA A 83 15.60 -18.61 -0.50
C ALA A 83 14.46 -19.64 -0.50
N ARG A 84 14.77 -20.90 -0.81
CA ARG A 84 13.78 -22.00 -0.76
C ARG A 84 13.24 -22.24 0.65
N SER A 85 14.11 -22.22 1.64
CA SER A 85 13.71 -22.39 3.05
C SER A 85 12.82 -21.25 3.52
N ALA A 86 13.14 -19.99 3.15
CA ALA A 86 12.30 -18.85 3.48
C ALA A 86 10.90 -18.96 2.86
N VAL A 87 10.82 -19.34 1.57
CA VAL A 87 9.53 -19.57 0.90
C VAL A 87 8.76 -20.70 1.58
N ALA A 88 9.41 -21.82 1.86
CA ALA A 88 8.74 -22.98 2.50
C ALA A 88 8.22 -22.66 3.91
N ALA A 89 8.95 -21.83 4.67
CA ALA A 89 8.59 -21.49 6.04
C ALA A 89 7.52 -20.39 6.15
N GLU A 90 7.64 -19.36 5.31
CA GLU A 90 6.82 -18.14 5.43
C GLU A 90 5.64 -18.11 4.47
N ASP A 91 5.78 -18.71 3.29
CA ASP A 91 4.79 -18.59 2.22
C ASP A 91 4.91 -19.74 1.21
N ALA A 92 4.53 -20.93 1.62
CA ALA A 92 4.67 -22.15 0.81
C ALA A 92 3.97 -22.09 -0.56
N ASN A 93 3.00 -21.19 -0.73
CA ASN A 93 2.27 -20.94 -1.97
C ASN A 93 2.77 -19.72 -2.76
N PHE A 94 3.93 -19.16 -2.43
CA PHE A 94 4.44 -17.90 -3.00
C PHE A 94 4.34 -17.81 -4.54
N CYS A 95 4.64 -18.89 -5.24
CA CYS A 95 4.55 -18.96 -6.70
C CYS A 95 3.13 -19.19 -7.24
N ARG A 96 2.11 -19.30 -6.38
CA ARG A 96 0.74 -19.66 -6.76
C ARG A 96 -0.28 -18.55 -6.55
N HIS A 97 0.15 -17.42 -6.01
CA HIS A 97 -0.70 -16.25 -5.76
C HIS A 97 -0.02 -14.93 -6.18
N TRP A 98 -0.79 -13.86 -6.21
CA TRP A 98 -0.38 -12.52 -6.64
C TRP A 98 -0.27 -11.56 -5.44
N GLY A 99 0.49 -11.96 -4.41
CA GLY A 99 0.66 -11.16 -3.20
C GLY A 99 -0.27 -11.54 -2.04
N PHE A 100 -1.39 -12.24 -2.28
CA PHE A 100 -2.32 -12.71 -1.27
C PHE A 100 -2.60 -14.21 -1.41
N ASP A 101 -2.29 -14.99 -0.39
CA ASP A 101 -2.74 -16.38 -0.29
C ASP A 101 -4.16 -16.42 0.26
N MET A 102 -5.14 -16.45 -0.64
CA MET A 102 -6.56 -16.49 -0.26
C MET A 102 -6.95 -17.78 0.45
N ALA A 103 -6.22 -18.89 0.22
CA ALA A 103 -6.44 -20.14 0.93
C ALA A 103 -5.96 -20.02 2.37
N ALA A 104 -4.75 -19.53 2.60
CA ALA A 104 -4.22 -19.28 3.93
C ALA A 104 -5.07 -18.27 4.72
N ILE A 105 -5.57 -17.22 4.07
CA ILE A 105 -6.48 -16.24 4.69
C ILE A 105 -7.78 -16.91 5.16
N ARG A 106 -8.41 -17.76 4.33
CA ARG A 106 -9.62 -18.50 4.71
C ARG A 106 -9.38 -19.40 5.90
N VAL A 107 -8.28 -20.14 5.90
CA VAL A 107 -7.91 -21.03 7.02
C VAL A 107 -7.70 -20.21 8.30
N ALA A 108 -6.97 -19.08 8.23
CA ALA A 108 -6.75 -18.22 9.39
C ALA A 108 -8.05 -17.60 9.94
N LEU A 109 -9.04 -17.33 9.09
CA LEU A 109 -10.36 -16.85 9.52
C LEU A 109 -11.20 -17.94 10.20
N THR A 110 -11.04 -19.20 9.81
CA THR A 110 -11.80 -20.32 10.39
C THR A 110 -11.15 -20.89 11.65
N GLU A 111 -9.82 -20.97 11.69
CA GLU A 111 -9.06 -21.53 12.80
C GLU A 111 -8.71 -20.49 13.90
N GLY A 112 -8.97 -19.20 13.62
CA GLY A 112 -8.68 -18.11 14.56
C GLY A 112 -7.27 -17.54 14.45
N SER A 113 -6.95 -16.56 15.32
CA SER A 113 -5.79 -15.67 15.22
C SER A 113 -4.40 -16.31 15.47
N GLY A 114 -4.33 -17.60 15.68
CA GLY A 114 -3.07 -18.29 15.98
C GLY A 114 -2.20 -18.56 14.74
N ARG A 115 -2.77 -18.53 13.53
CA ARG A 115 -2.06 -18.84 12.28
C ARG A 115 -1.79 -17.58 11.47
N GLY A 116 -0.52 -17.36 11.12
CA GLY A 116 -0.12 -16.29 10.22
C GLY A 116 -0.61 -16.55 8.79
N ALA A 117 -1.23 -15.56 8.15
CA ALA A 117 -1.66 -15.62 6.75
C ALA A 117 -1.01 -14.49 5.92
N SER A 118 0.07 -13.90 6.43
CA SER A 118 0.80 -12.85 5.71
C SER A 118 1.81 -13.47 4.77
N THR A 119 1.77 -13.07 3.50
CA THR A 119 2.68 -13.53 2.45
C THR A 119 4.03 -12.83 2.52
N ILE A 120 5.04 -13.37 1.84
CA ILE A 120 6.35 -12.71 1.68
C ILE A 120 6.19 -11.32 1.07
N SER A 121 5.34 -11.16 0.03
CA SER A 121 5.06 -9.86 -0.57
C SER A 121 4.57 -8.84 0.44
N GLN A 122 3.62 -9.20 1.29
CA GLN A 122 3.12 -8.32 2.35
C GLN A 122 4.19 -7.98 3.40
N GLN A 123 5.07 -8.94 3.72
CA GLN A 123 6.19 -8.70 4.63
C GLN A 123 7.21 -7.73 4.03
N VAL A 124 7.50 -7.84 2.74
CA VAL A 124 8.38 -6.89 2.02
C VAL A 124 7.77 -5.49 2.06
N VAL A 125 6.49 -5.34 1.69
CA VAL A 125 5.80 -4.05 1.75
C VAL A 125 5.87 -3.44 3.15
N LYS A 126 5.58 -4.23 4.17
CA LYS A 126 5.66 -3.78 5.57
C LYS A 126 7.06 -3.26 5.92
N ASN A 127 8.11 -4.02 5.59
CA ASN A 127 9.46 -3.74 6.04
C ASN A 127 10.12 -2.59 5.25
N VAL A 128 9.80 -2.46 3.96
CA VAL A 128 10.43 -1.48 3.07
C VAL A 128 9.66 -0.14 3.09
N PHE A 129 8.33 -0.16 3.04
CA PHE A 129 7.53 1.04 2.81
C PHE A 129 6.77 1.53 4.05
N LEU A 130 6.50 0.65 5.03
CA LEU A 130 5.61 0.96 6.15
C LEU A 130 6.37 0.97 7.49
N TRP A 131 5.61 0.99 8.59
CA TRP A 131 6.12 1.09 9.95
C TRP A 131 5.75 -0.14 10.79
N GLN A 132 6.39 -0.28 11.95
CA GLN A 132 6.02 -1.29 12.95
C GLN A 132 4.66 -0.98 13.59
N GLY A 133 4.00 -2.04 14.03
CA GLY A 133 2.76 -1.96 14.78
C GLY A 133 1.63 -2.77 14.16
N ARG A 134 0.54 -2.96 14.91
CA ARG A 134 -0.64 -3.72 14.48
C ARG A 134 -1.83 -2.77 14.34
N THR A 135 -1.86 -2.01 13.25
CA THR A 135 -2.98 -1.12 12.97
C THR A 135 -3.69 -1.55 11.68
N TRP A 136 -5.01 -1.38 11.66
CA TRP A 136 -5.82 -1.67 10.48
C TRP A 136 -5.41 -0.80 9.26
N LEU A 137 -5.03 0.45 9.52
CA LEU A 137 -4.55 1.35 8.46
C LEU A 137 -3.30 0.78 7.78
N ARG A 138 -2.30 0.36 8.58
CA ARG A 138 -1.09 -0.26 8.03
C ARG A 138 -1.42 -1.53 7.23
N LYS A 139 -2.33 -2.38 7.75
CA LYS A 139 -2.73 -3.61 7.05
C LYS A 139 -3.47 -3.33 5.74
N ALA A 140 -4.26 -2.25 5.68
CA ALA A 140 -4.88 -1.80 4.45
C ALA A 140 -3.82 -1.29 3.44
N LEU A 141 -2.80 -0.56 3.90
CA LEU A 141 -1.70 -0.10 3.04
C LEU A 141 -0.86 -1.27 2.51
N GLU A 142 -0.62 -2.32 3.31
CA GLU A 142 0.02 -3.56 2.82
C GLU A 142 -0.76 -4.22 1.67
N ALA A 143 -2.06 -4.00 1.61
CA ALA A 143 -2.91 -4.56 0.56
C ALA A 143 -2.94 -3.71 -0.71
N VAL A 144 -2.56 -2.44 -0.63
CA VAL A 144 -2.61 -1.47 -1.75
C VAL A 144 -1.25 -1.34 -2.44
N ILE A 145 -0.15 -1.50 -1.70
CA ILE A 145 1.23 -1.40 -2.19
C ILE A 145 1.71 -2.77 -2.68
#